data_3dec524e5e46c8ae97d22bfb6a962999
#
_entry.id   3dec524e5e46c8ae97d22bfb6a962999
#
_cell.length_a   1.000
_cell.length_b   1.000
_cell.length_c   1.000
_cell.angle_alpha   90.00
_cell.angle_beta   90.00
_cell.angle_gamma   90.00
#
_symmetry.space_group_name_H-M   'P 1'
#
loop_
_entity.id
_entity.type
_entity.pdbx_description
1 polymer ?
#
loop_
_entity_poly.entity_id
_entity_poly.type
_entity_poly.pdbx_seq_one_letter_code
_entity_poly.pdbx_strand_id
1 'polypeptide(L)'
;IGASQGLCRPDAPNDIKEKNYLNTAAALIQESIYEMIIFVEKMNGKKETVMGLAGIGDLYVSADGGRNSKMGEYLGMGMTYKEAKKVKMPNDTIEGADLALEIGLKVKKDFDEKILPLMNSMIDTICNETPLKIEWKNFK
;
A
#
# COMPACT_ATOMS: atom_id res chain seq x y z
N ILE A 1 -4.94 2.96 -3.33
CA ILE A 1 -5.92 4.07 -3.49
C ILE A 1 -5.97 4.90 -2.21
N GLY A 2 -6.20 4.34 -1.03
CA GLY A 2 -6.26 5.12 0.21
C GLY A 2 -5.02 5.98 0.42
N ALA A 3 -3.81 5.42 0.28
CA ALA A 3 -2.58 6.18 0.40
C ALA A 3 -2.49 7.35 -0.60
N SER A 4 -3.00 7.18 -1.84
CA SER A 4 -3.03 8.26 -2.83
C SER A 4 -3.94 9.41 -2.42
N GLN A 5 -5.07 9.13 -1.78
CA GLN A 5 -5.96 10.16 -1.25
C GLN A 5 -5.26 10.98 -0.16
N GLY A 6 -4.59 10.31 0.78
CA GLY A 6 -3.84 10.97 1.84
C GLY A 6 -2.63 11.78 1.35
N LEU A 7 -1.87 11.23 0.40
CA LEU A 7 -0.69 11.90 -0.19
C LEU A 7 -1.06 13.15 -1.00
N CYS A 8 -2.26 13.20 -1.58
CA CYS A 8 -2.71 14.27 -2.44
C CYS A 8 -3.49 15.34 -1.65
N ARG A 9 -2.80 16.11 -0.85
CA ARG A 9 -3.31 17.30 -0.14
C ARG A 9 -4.57 17.06 0.68
N PRO A 10 -4.47 16.67 1.94
CA PRO A 10 -5.60 16.46 2.84
C PRO A 10 -6.51 17.71 2.99
N ASP A 11 -5.95 18.92 2.80
CA ASP A 11 -6.65 20.20 2.97
C ASP A 11 -7.31 20.73 1.68
N ALA A 12 -7.13 20.05 0.55
CA ALA A 12 -7.73 20.49 -0.70
C ALA A 12 -9.25 20.30 -0.69
N PRO A 13 -10.04 21.20 -1.32
CA PRO A 13 -11.47 21.01 -1.55
C PRO A 13 -11.73 19.65 -2.22
N ASN A 14 -12.87 19.04 -1.91
CA ASN A 14 -13.19 17.67 -2.34
C ASN A 14 -13.13 17.47 -3.87
N ASP A 15 -13.55 18.47 -4.64
CA ASP A 15 -13.50 18.46 -6.10
C ASP A 15 -12.06 18.40 -6.66
N ILE A 16 -11.10 19.04 -5.96
CA ILE A 16 -9.70 19.01 -6.32
C ILE A 16 -9.05 17.71 -5.85
N LYS A 17 -9.44 17.17 -4.68
CA LYS A 17 -8.98 15.86 -4.20
C LYS A 17 -9.31 14.75 -5.18
N GLU A 18 -10.56 14.67 -5.65
CA GLU A 18 -11.00 13.64 -6.58
C GLU A 18 -10.21 13.63 -7.90
N LYS A 19 -9.80 14.79 -8.39
CA LYS A 19 -9.04 14.89 -9.65
C LYS A 19 -7.55 14.59 -9.50
N ASN A 20 -6.94 14.96 -8.39
CA ASN A 20 -5.49 14.91 -8.25
C ASN A 20 -4.97 13.55 -7.79
N TYR A 21 -5.74 12.77 -7.02
CA TYR A 21 -5.26 11.49 -6.53
C TYR A 21 -5.30 10.36 -7.57
N LEU A 22 -6.09 10.47 -8.64
CA LEU A 22 -6.25 9.39 -9.62
C LEU A 22 -4.95 9.01 -10.33
N ASN A 23 -4.12 9.98 -10.69
CA ASN A 23 -2.81 9.70 -11.29
C ASN A 23 -1.89 8.99 -10.29
N THR A 24 -1.88 9.44 -9.05
CA THR A 24 -1.13 8.82 -7.95
C THR A 24 -1.64 7.42 -7.67
N ALA A 25 -2.98 7.24 -7.64
CA ALA A 25 -3.61 5.94 -7.49
C ALA A 25 -3.24 4.97 -8.62
N ALA A 26 -3.27 5.44 -9.87
CA ALA A 26 -2.90 4.64 -11.03
C ALA A 26 -1.45 4.15 -10.96
N ALA A 27 -0.51 5.02 -10.58
CA ALA A 27 0.89 4.67 -10.38
C ALA A 27 1.07 3.62 -9.26
N LEU A 28 0.40 3.81 -8.12
CA LEU A 28 0.45 2.85 -7.01
C LEU A 28 -0.19 1.50 -7.38
N ILE A 29 -1.29 1.49 -8.13
CA ILE A 29 -1.93 0.26 -8.60
C ILE A 29 -1.01 -0.49 -9.57
N GLN A 30 -0.43 0.22 -10.53
CA GLN A 30 0.48 -0.39 -11.51
C GLN A 30 1.68 -1.02 -10.80
N GLU A 31 2.32 -0.30 -9.90
CA GLU A 31 3.46 -0.84 -9.15
C GLU A 31 3.06 -1.98 -8.22
N SER A 32 1.88 -1.90 -7.57
CA SER A 32 1.37 -3.00 -6.75
C SER A 32 1.22 -4.29 -7.55
N ILE A 33 0.66 -4.22 -8.76
CA ILE A 33 0.50 -5.39 -9.65
C ILE A 33 1.88 -5.93 -10.04
N TYR A 34 2.81 -5.06 -10.38
CA TYR A 34 4.17 -5.46 -10.75
C TYR A 34 4.88 -6.17 -9.58
N GLU A 35 4.83 -5.59 -8.39
CA GLU A 35 5.44 -6.20 -7.20
C GLU A 35 4.76 -7.52 -6.80
N MET A 36 3.43 -7.62 -6.92
CA MET A 36 2.70 -8.86 -6.69
C MET A 36 3.16 -9.98 -7.64
N ILE A 37 3.39 -9.66 -8.91
CA ILE A 37 3.89 -10.64 -9.90
C ILE A 37 5.27 -11.15 -9.45
N ILE A 38 6.20 -10.24 -9.14
CA ILE A 38 7.55 -10.61 -8.69
C ILE A 38 7.48 -11.49 -7.43
N PHE A 39 6.65 -11.09 -6.46
CA PHE A 39 6.51 -11.83 -5.21
C PHE A 39 5.96 -13.24 -5.44
N VAL A 40 4.89 -13.36 -6.21
CA VAL A 40 4.24 -14.65 -6.51
C VAL A 40 5.16 -15.57 -7.31
N GLU A 41 5.86 -15.06 -8.32
CA GLU A 41 6.83 -15.85 -9.09
C GLU A 41 8.01 -16.31 -8.23
N LYS A 42 8.52 -15.49 -7.33
CA LYS A 42 9.54 -15.88 -6.35
C LYS A 42 9.08 -17.00 -5.43
N MET A 43 7.78 -17.06 -5.14
CA MET A 43 7.15 -18.14 -4.37
C MET A 43 6.71 -19.34 -5.22
N ASN A 44 7.22 -19.47 -6.44
CA ASN A 44 6.86 -20.50 -7.42
C ASN A 44 5.38 -20.48 -7.85
N GLY A 45 4.70 -19.35 -7.69
CA GLY A 45 3.36 -19.12 -8.22
C GLY A 45 3.40 -18.63 -9.67
N LYS A 46 2.23 -18.31 -10.21
CA LYS A 46 2.05 -17.92 -11.61
C LYS A 46 1.56 -16.48 -11.72
N LYS A 47 2.16 -15.66 -12.59
CA LYS A 47 1.70 -14.30 -12.87
C LYS A 47 0.24 -14.23 -13.33
N GLU A 48 -0.25 -15.26 -14.02
CA GLU A 48 -1.64 -15.34 -14.48
C GLU A 48 -2.64 -15.31 -13.30
N THR A 49 -2.25 -15.83 -12.14
CA THR A 49 -3.05 -15.74 -10.91
C THR A 49 -3.18 -14.30 -10.44
N VAL A 50 -2.08 -13.53 -10.49
CA VAL A 50 -2.08 -12.11 -10.15
C VAL A 50 -2.92 -11.30 -11.15
N MET A 51 -2.81 -11.62 -12.43
CA MET A 51 -3.57 -10.95 -13.51
C MET A 51 -5.06 -11.32 -13.53
N GLY A 52 -5.47 -12.30 -12.74
CA GLY A 52 -6.85 -12.78 -12.63
C GLY A 52 -7.61 -12.17 -11.44
N LEU A 53 -8.73 -12.81 -11.13
CA LEU A 53 -9.64 -12.38 -10.07
C LEU A 53 -8.97 -12.36 -8.68
N ALA A 54 -8.09 -13.33 -8.41
CA ALA A 54 -7.39 -13.45 -7.13
C ALA A 54 -6.28 -12.38 -6.89
N GLY A 55 -5.90 -11.64 -7.90
CA GLY A 55 -4.94 -10.54 -7.80
C GLY A 55 -5.59 -9.20 -8.14
N ILE A 56 -5.67 -8.86 -9.43
CA ILE A 56 -6.23 -7.57 -9.87
C ILE A 56 -7.68 -7.39 -9.42
N GLY A 57 -8.49 -8.45 -9.47
CA GLY A 57 -9.89 -8.38 -9.05
C GLY A 57 -10.02 -8.05 -7.56
N ASP A 58 -9.26 -8.71 -6.71
CA ASP A 58 -9.25 -8.44 -5.27
C ASP A 58 -8.68 -7.06 -4.96
N LEU A 59 -7.59 -6.65 -5.63
CA LEU A 59 -7.03 -5.31 -5.51
C LEU A 59 -8.07 -4.24 -5.84
N TYR A 60 -8.87 -4.42 -6.90
CA TYR A 60 -9.92 -3.48 -7.28
C TYR A 60 -10.98 -3.35 -6.19
N VAL A 61 -11.50 -4.46 -5.68
CA VAL A 61 -12.53 -4.45 -4.63
C VAL A 61 -11.98 -3.88 -3.31
N SER A 62 -10.78 -4.28 -2.92
CA SER A 62 -10.14 -3.83 -1.68
C SER A 62 -9.78 -2.33 -1.71
N ALA A 63 -9.61 -1.76 -2.89
CA ALA A 63 -9.31 -0.34 -3.07
C ALA A 63 -10.51 0.57 -2.79
N ASP A 64 -11.75 0.08 -2.93
CA ASP A 64 -12.98 0.86 -2.80
C ASP A 64 -13.48 0.93 -1.33
N GLY A 65 -12.63 1.45 -0.42
CA GLY A 65 -13.06 1.81 0.93
C GLY A 65 -12.86 0.76 2.02
N GLY A 66 -12.11 -0.31 1.76
CA GLY A 66 -11.75 -1.30 2.77
C GLY A 66 -10.87 -0.74 3.91
N ARG A 67 -10.73 -1.49 5.01
CA ARG A 67 -9.93 -1.08 6.18
C ARG A 67 -8.47 -0.80 5.84
N ASN A 68 -7.87 -1.60 4.97
CA ASN A 68 -6.52 -1.35 4.46
C ASN A 68 -6.44 -0.04 3.67
N SER A 69 -7.44 0.26 2.83
CA SER A 69 -7.50 1.52 2.07
C SER A 69 -7.61 2.72 3.00
N LYS A 70 -8.47 2.63 4.03
CA LYS A 70 -8.65 3.70 5.02
C LYS A 70 -7.41 3.93 5.87
N MET A 71 -6.72 2.87 6.30
CA MET A 71 -5.41 3.00 6.96
C MET A 71 -4.41 3.67 6.04
N GLY A 72 -4.33 3.26 4.77
CA GLY A 72 -3.47 3.89 3.77
C GLY A 72 -3.72 5.39 3.63
N GLU A 73 -4.96 5.86 3.70
CA GLU A 73 -5.30 7.28 3.68
C GLU A 73 -4.65 8.02 4.85
N TYR A 74 -4.77 7.52 6.07
CA TYR A 74 -4.16 8.15 7.25
C TYR A 74 -2.63 8.16 7.18
N LEU A 75 -2.02 7.08 6.71
CA LEU A 75 -0.57 7.02 6.50
C LEU A 75 -0.13 8.03 5.42
N GLY A 76 -0.91 8.16 4.35
CA GLY A 76 -0.67 9.15 3.30
C GLY A 76 -0.80 10.60 3.79
N MET A 77 -1.64 10.85 4.79
CA MET A 77 -1.75 12.15 5.49
C MET A 77 -0.57 12.44 6.41
N GLY A 78 0.36 11.49 6.59
CA GLY A 78 1.55 11.65 7.43
C GLY A 78 1.40 11.12 8.86
N MET A 79 0.30 10.45 9.20
CA MET A 79 0.19 9.76 10.49
C MET A 79 1.10 8.54 10.52
N THR A 80 1.66 8.22 11.69
CA THR A 80 2.28 6.91 11.89
C THR A 80 1.21 5.82 11.99
N TYR A 81 1.58 4.56 11.73
CA TYR A 81 0.66 3.44 11.85
C TYR A 81 0.02 3.36 13.25
N LYS A 82 0.85 3.52 14.29
CA LYS A 82 0.43 3.45 15.69
C LYS A 82 -0.55 4.55 16.07
N GLU A 83 -0.31 5.78 15.60
CA GLU A 83 -1.22 6.90 15.82
C GLU A 83 -2.55 6.68 15.11
N ALA A 84 -2.52 6.33 13.81
CA ALA A 84 -3.71 6.07 13.01
C ALA A 84 -4.53 4.92 13.60
N LYS A 85 -3.87 3.81 13.99
CA LYS A 85 -4.51 2.67 14.65
C LYS A 85 -5.18 3.06 15.95
N LYS A 86 -4.48 3.79 16.82
CA LYS A 86 -4.98 4.17 18.15
C LYS A 86 -6.12 5.19 18.08
N VAL A 87 -6.01 6.20 17.22
CA VAL A 87 -6.93 7.37 17.24
C VAL A 87 -8.07 7.22 16.24
N LYS A 88 -7.82 6.64 15.07
CA LYS A 88 -8.77 6.58 13.96
C LYS A 88 -9.42 5.22 13.77
N MET A 89 -8.72 4.14 14.10
CA MET A 89 -9.16 2.77 13.85
C MET A 89 -8.93 1.83 15.04
N PRO A 90 -9.33 2.21 16.29
CA PRO A 90 -8.98 1.45 17.50
C PRO A 90 -9.55 0.03 17.50
N ASN A 91 -10.71 -0.17 16.88
CA ASN A 91 -11.45 -1.44 16.91
C ASN A 91 -11.35 -2.22 15.56
N ASP A 92 -10.65 -1.67 14.58
CA ASP A 92 -10.54 -2.31 13.26
C ASP A 92 -9.33 -3.25 13.20
N THR A 93 -9.48 -4.42 12.64
CA THR A 93 -8.37 -5.28 12.22
C THR A 93 -7.87 -4.80 10.86
N ILE A 94 -6.56 -4.58 10.73
CA ILE A 94 -5.92 -4.12 9.49
C ILE A 94 -5.05 -5.27 8.97
N GLU A 95 -5.64 -6.17 8.22
CA GLU A 95 -5.02 -7.44 7.82
C GLU A 95 -3.67 -7.24 7.10
N GLY A 96 -3.58 -6.21 6.25
CA GLY A 96 -2.33 -5.89 5.56
C GLY A 96 -1.22 -5.43 6.50
N ALA A 97 -1.57 -4.72 7.58
CA ALA A 97 -0.61 -4.30 8.60
C ALA A 97 -0.18 -5.48 9.48
N ASP A 98 -1.13 -6.32 9.90
CA ASP A 98 -0.85 -7.52 10.67
C ASP A 98 0.10 -8.45 9.89
N LEU A 99 -0.15 -8.64 8.58
CA LEU A 99 0.74 -9.40 7.71
C LEU A 99 2.13 -8.75 7.59
N ALA A 100 2.21 -7.42 7.43
CA ALA A 100 3.50 -6.72 7.37
C ALA A 100 4.31 -6.90 8.66
N LEU A 101 3.67 -6.86 9.82
CA LEU A 101 4.32 -7.12 11.10
C LEU A 101 4.84 -8.55 11.23
N GLU A 102 4.12 -9.52 10.65
CA GLU A 102 4.50 -10.94 10.71
C GLU A 102 5.64 -11.29 9.77
N ILE A 103 5.56 -10.88 8.50
CA ILE A 103 6.52 -11.32 7.47
C ILE A 103 7.46 -10.23 6.95
N GLY A 104 7.29 -8.97 7.35
CA GLY A 104 8.02 -7.84 6.78
C GLY A 104 9.53 -7.98 6.82
N LEU A 105 10.09 -8.42 7.96
CA LEU A 105 11.55 -8.67 8.08
C LEU A 105 12.03 -9.77 7.14
N LYS A 106 11.22 -10.79 6.90
CA LYS A 106 11.53 -11.85 5.95
C LYS A 106 11.52 -11.32 4.52
N VAL A 107 10.53 -10.53 4.16
CA VAL A 107 10.45 -9.90 2.83
C VAL A 107 11.69 -9.05 2.58
N LYS A 108 12.07 -8.19 3.51
CA LYS A 108 13.28 -7.35 3.39
C LYS A 108 14.57 -8.15 3.28
N LYS A 109 14.63 -9.34 3.83
CA LYS A 109 15.77 -10.25 3.71
C LYS A 109 15.81 -10.97 2.37
N ASP A 110 14.65 -11.40 1.88
CA ASP A 110 14.54 -12.29 0.71
C ASP A 110 14.50 -11.52 -0.62
N PHE A 111 14.21 -10.20 -0.59
CA PHE A 111 14.10 -9.34 -1.75
C PHE A 111 14.95 -8.06 -1.60
N ASP A 112 15.58 -7.64 -2.70
CA ASP A 112 16.24 -6.33 -2.78
C ASP A 112 15.19 -5.20 -2.68
N GLU A 113 15.50 -4.15 -1.93
CA GLU A 113 14.60 -2.99 -1.73
C GLU A 113 14.18 -2.32 -3.04
N LYS A 114 15.05 -2.36 -4.07
CA LYS A 114 14.77 -1.78 -5.39
C LYS A 114 13.84 -2.63 -6.24
N ILE A 115 13.63 -3.89 -5.87
CA ILE A 115 12.75 -4.81 -6.59
C ILE A 115 11.30 -4.66 -6.11
N LEU A 116 11.11 -4.39 -4.82
CA LEU A 116 9.80 -4.20 -4.20
C LEU A 116 9.72 -2.85 -3.46
N PRO A 117 9.88 -1.72 -4.16
CA PRO A 117 9.99 -0.41 -3.52
C PRO A 117 8.72 0.00 -2.76
N LEU A 118 7.53 -0.31 -3.28
CA LEU A 118 6.27 0.03 -2.61
C LEU A 118 6.04 -0.85 -1.38
N MET A 119 6.25 -2.17 -1.50
CA MET A 119 6.12 -3.10 -0.38
C MET A 119 7.09 -2.75 0.75
N ASN A 120 8.34 -2.43 0.43
CA ASN A 120 9.34 -2.00 1.43
C ASN A 120 8.95 -0.69 2.10
N SER A 121 8.42 0.29 1.36
CA SER A 121 7.90 1.53 1.93
C SER A 121 6.77 1.27 2.93
N MET A 122 5.85 0.35 2.61
CA MET A 122 4.75 -0.02 3.52
C MET A 122 5.26 -0.77 4.75
N ILE A 123 6.20 -1.70 4.59
CA ILE A 123 6.82 -2.43 5.72
C ILE A 123 7.52 -1.44 6.66
N ASP A 124 8.30 -0.50 6.15
CA ASP A 124 8.97 0.49 6.97
C ASP A 124 7.98 1.39 7.72
N THR A 125 6.93 1.83 7.05
CA THR A 125 5.89 2.65 7.68
C THR A 125 5.18 1.91 8.81
N ILE A 126 4.89 0.63 8.63
CA ILE A 126 4.13 -0.17 9.61
C ILE A 126 5.04 -0.70 10.71
N CYS A 127 6.17 -1.31 10.36
CA CYS A 127 7.03 -2.01 11.32
C CYS A 127 7.98 -1.07 12.07
N ASN A 128 8.44 0.01 11.42
CA ASN A 128 9.40 0.95 11.99
C ASN A 128 8.79 2.30 12.39
N GLU A 129 7.46 2.43 12.30
CA GLU A 129 6.71 3.67 12.63
C GLU A 129 7.23 4.92 11.90
N THR A 130 7.76 4.73 10.69
CA THR A 130 8.24 5.83 9.86
C THR A 130 7.07 6.46 9.08
N PRO A 131 7.12 7.76 8.77
CA PRO A 131 6.16 8.37 7.85
C PRO A 131 6.18 7.66 6.49
N LEU A 132 5.02 7.52 5.85
CA LEU A 132 4.92 6.91 4.52
C LEU A 132 5.73 7.72 3.51
N LYS A 133 6.74 7.09 2.93
CA LYS A 133 7.59 7.65 1.90
C LYS A 133 7.60 6.73 0.69
N ILE A 134 7.06 7.20 -0.43
CA ILE A 134 7.03 6.43 -1.68
C ILE A 134 8.26 6.77 -2.53
N GLU A 135 9.03 5.77 -2.87
CA GLU A 135 10.24 5.91 -3.70
C GLU A 135 9.90 5.82 -5.21
N TRP A 136 9.12 6.78 -5.69
CA TRP A 136 8.59 6.85 -7.06
C TRP A 136 9.63 6.58 -8.16
N LYS A 137 10.87 7.03 -7.96
CA LYS A 137 11.97 6.84 -8.92
C LYS A 137 12.36 5.36 -9.15
N ASN A 138 11.93 4.48 -8.25
CA ASN A 138 12.21 3.04 -8.31
C ASN A 138 11.06 2.25 -8.95
N PHE A 139 9.94 2.89 -9.27
CA PHE A 139 8.80 2.24 -9.94
C PHE A 139 9.16 1.84 -11.37
N LYS A 140 8.51 0.78 -11.88
CA LYS A 140 8.73 0.20 -13.21
C LYS A 140 7.73 0.68 -14.26
#